data_f0d374bca094b33f5337726311606ae8
#
_entry.id   f0d374bca094b33f5337726311606ae8
#
_cell.length_a   1.000
_cell.length_b   1.000
_cell.length_c   1.000
_cell.angle_alpha   90.00
_cell.angle_beta   90.00
_cell.angle_gamma   90.00
#
_symmetry.space_group_name_H-M   'P 1'
#
loop_
_entity.id
_entity.type
_entity.pdbx_description
1 polymer ?
#
loop_
_entity_poly.entity_id
_entity_poly.type
_entity_poly.pdbx_seq_one_letter_code
_entity_poly.pdbx_strand_id
1 'polypeptide(L)'
;MILGAAIASVLVAILIVKFLPLKLRWIASVLLLVLAIFLSFQIWNGIMEPIKFAKEKVERYKPVIKNLKIIRDAQMKFYEVNGNYTKDKDALIKFVDTAQLAITETKTIVEKVNRGGGIIIDVEKRVTDTIGYEPVLKYFENRNYKSMWDVPGVAGKQFEIEVGTVEKVVGLVVPTFYVKTAKKDILDGLSPSLVKQELEAIEADQIKGEFVSVGSLDEVSTGGNWPPSYDKGDAVKTE
;
A
#
# COMPACT_ATOMS: atom_id res chain seq x y z
N MET A 1 -18.84 -1.84 -33.75
CA MET A 1 -18.21 -0.54 -34.04
C MET A 1 -17.22 -0.60 -35.21
N ILE A 2 -16.28 -1.56 -35.29
CA ILE A 2 -15.26 -1.68 -36.35
C ILE A 2 -15.89 -1.82 -37.75
N LEU A 3 -16.92 -2.65 -37.90
CA LEU A 3 -17.62 -2.85 -39.17
C LEU A 3 -18.29 -1.58 -39.69
N GLY A 4 -18.90 -0.78 -38.81
CA GLY A 4 -19.50 0.51 -39.16
C GLY A 4 -18.48 1.54 -39.63
N ALA A 5 -17.30 1.60 -38.99
CA ALA A 5 -16.20 2.47 -39.39
C ALA A 5 -15.64 2.07 -40.76
N ALA A 6 -15.53 0.76 -41.03
CA ALA A 6 -15.08 0.27 -42.35
C ALA A 6 -16.07 0.64 -43.47
N ILE A 7 -17.38 0.48 -43.24
CA ILE A 7 -18.41 0.88 -44.18
C ILE A 7 -18.40 2.40 -44.44
N ALA A 8 -18.28 3.19 -43.37
CA ALA A 8 -18.20 4.65 -43.46
C ALA A 8 -16.98 5.11 -44.24
N SER A 9 -15.82 4.50 -44.06
CA SER A 9 -14.60 4.84 -44.80
C SER A 9 -14.72 4.54 -46.29
N VAL A 10 -15.35 3.42 -46.65
CA VAL A 10 -15.62 3.06 -48.08
C VAL A 10 -16.59 4.06 -48.72
N LEU A 11 -17.65 4.45 -48.02
CA LEU A 11 -18.60 5.45 -48.48
C LEU A 11 -17.95 6.82 -48.73
N VAL A 12 -17.07 7.26 -47.82
CA VAL A 12 -16.32 8.50 -47.96
C VAL A 12 -15.37 8.42 -49.13
N ALA A 13 -14.70 7.29 -49.36
CA ALA A 13 -13.83 7.09 -50.52
C ALA A 13 -14.60 7.17 -51.83
N ILE A 14 -15.77 6.54 -51.93
CA ILE A 14 -16.66 6.60 -53.13
C ILE A 14 -17.14 8.04 -53.38
N LEU A 15 -17.53 8.79 -52.35
CA LEU A 15 -17.94 10.19 -52.46
C LEU A 15 -16.79 11.06 -52.99
N ILE A 16 -15.58 10.91 -52.48
CA ILE A 16 -14.39 11.64 -52.94
C ILE A 16 -14.12 11.35 -54.41
N VAL A 17 -14.14 10.08 -54.82
CA VAL A 17 -13.85 9.68 -56.20
C VAL A 17 -14.93 10.16 -57.17
N LYS A 18 -16.22 10.16 -56.76
CA LYS A 18 -17.36 10.49 -57.66
C LYS A 18 -17.61 11.98 -57.76
N PHE A 19 -17.42 12.75 -56.70
CA PHE A 19 -17.80 14.17 -56.67
C PHE A 19 -16.62 15.14 -56.77
N LEU A 20 -15.38 14.76 -56.49
CA LEU A 20 -14.25 15.66 -56.60
C LEU A 20 -13.61 15.64 -58.02
N PRO A 21 -13.42 16.82 -58.63
CA PRO A 21 -12.70 16.94 -59.90
C PRO A 21 -11.23 16.46 -59.70
N LEU A 22 -10.68 15.89 -60.77
CA LEU A 22 -9.34 15.28 -60.79
C LEU A 22 -8.24 16.18 -60.19
N LYS A 23 -8.37 17.49 -60.39
CA LYS A 23 -7.40 18.50 -59.88
C LYS A 23 -7.44 18.69 -58.36
N LEU A 24 -8.55 18.36 -57.68
CA LEU A 24 -8.69 18.49 -56.22
C LEU A 24 -8.44 17.17 -55.45
N ARG A 25 -8.35 16.03 -56.15
CA ARG A 25 -8.20 14.72 -55.47
C ARG A 25 -6.90 14.61 -54.68
N TRP A 26 -5.82 15.20 -55.17
CA TRP A 26 -4.54 15.17 -54.44
C TRP A 26 -4.62 15.96 -53.15
N ILE A 27 -5.34 17.10 -53.13
CA ILE A 27 -5.55 17.90 -51.90
C ILE A 27 -6.37 17.10 -50.88
N ALA A 28 -7.43 16.43 -51.33
CA ALA A 28 -8.23 15.56 -50.47
C ALA A 28 -7.40 14.40 -49.92
N SER A 29 -6.54 13.78 -50.72
CA SER A 29 -5.65 12.71 -50.27
C SER A 29 -4.63 13.17 -49.24
N VAL A 30 -4.02 14.34 -49.42
CA VAL A 30 -3.11 14.95 -48.41
C VAL A 30 -3.84 15.26 -47.14
N LEU A 31 -5.06 15.82 -47.19
CA LEU A 31 -5.86 16.13 -46.00
C LEU A 31 -6.24 14.86 -45.25
N LEU A 32 -6.64 13.79 -45.96
CA LEU A 32 -6.93 12.49 -45.33
C LEU A 32 -5.66 11.87 -44.72
N LEU A 33 -4.51 12.03 -45.32
CA LEU A 33 -3.25 11.56 -44.76
C LEU A 33 -2.90 12.30 -43.45
N VAL A 34 -3.05 13.62 -43.46
CA VAL A 34 -2.84 14.43 -42.25
C VAL A 34 -3.81 14.03 -41.15
N LEU A 35 -5.08 13.83 -41.50
CA LEU A 35 -6.11 13.35 -40.55
C LEU A 35 -5.76 11.95 -40.00
N ALA A 36 -5.30 11.02 -40.86
CA ALA A 36 -4.88 9.70 -40.44
C ALA A 36 -3.69 9.73 -39.45
N ILE A 37 -2.69 10.58 -39.73
CA ILE A 37 -1.56 10.78 -38.83
C ILE A 37 -2.01 11.37 -37.50
N PHE A 38 -2.89 12.37 -37.51
CA PHE A 38 -3.47 12.98 -36.31
C PHE A 38 -4.24 11.96 -35.47
N LEU A 39 -5.10 11.14 -36.10
CA LEU A 39 -5.84 10.10 -35.40
C LEU A 39 -4.92 9.01 -34.85
N SER A 40 -3.88 8.63 -35.59
CA SER A 40 -2.88 7.66 -35.11
C SER A 40 -2.14 8.18 -33.88
N PHE A 41 -1.80 9.47 -33.85
CA PHE A 41 -1.18 10.13 -32.70
C PHE A 41 -2.13 10.18 -31.49
N GLN A 42 -3.41 10.47 -31.70
CA GLN A 42 -4.43 10.44 -30.66
C GLN A 42 -4.61 9.05 -30.05
N ILE A 43 -4.67 8.01 -30.88
CA ILE A 43 -4.77 6.61 -30.45
C ILE A 43 -3.51 6.22 -29.64
N TRP A 44 -2.34 6.59 -30.14
CA TRP A 44 -1.07 6.33 -29.46
C TRP A 44 -1.03 6.96 -28.06
N ASN A 45 -1.40 8.24 -27.94
CA ASN A 45 -1.45 8.93 -26.65
C ASN A 45 -2.49 8.30 -25.70
N GLY A 46 -3.67 7.95 -26.24
CA GLY A 46 -4.72 7.30 -25.46
C GLY A 46 -4.34 5.93 -24.88
N ILE A 47 -3.42 5.21 -25.56
CA ILE A 47 -2.91 3.92 -25.06
C ILE A 47 -1.69 4.10 -24.15
N MET A 48 -0.78 5.00 -24.51
CA MET A 48 0.48 5.16 -23.80
C MET A 48 0.34 5.92 -22.47
N GLU A 49 -0.63 6.82 -22.36
CA GLU A 49 -0.86 7.59 -21.14
C GLU A 49 -1.23 6.70 -19.95
N PRO A 50 -2.23 5.80 -20.02
CA PRO A 50 -2.54 4.88 -18.92
C PRO A 50 -1.38 3.95 -18.56
N ILE A 51 -0.60 3.48 -19.56
CA ILE A 51 0.55 2.60 -19.31
C ILE A 51 1.64 3.33 -18.52
N LYS A 52 1.96 4.57 -18.92
CA LYS A 52 2.92 5.41 -18.20
C LYS A 52 2.44 5.71 -16.78
N PHE A 53 1.17 6.06 -16.63
CA PHE A 53 0.55 6.29 -15.34
C PHE A 53 0.66 5.08 -14.42
N ALA A 54 0.30 3.89 -14.92
CA ALA A 54 0.36 2.65 -14.13
C ALA A 54 1.79 2.35 -13.64
N LYS A 55 2.80 2.55 -14.49
CA LYS A 55 4.20 2.36 -14.12
C LYS A 55 4.64 3.38 -13.06
N GLU A 56 4.38 4.66 -13.29
CA GLU A 56 4.79 5.74 -12.39
C GLU A 56 4.06 5.68 -11.05
N LYS A 57 2.78 5.31 -11.04
CA LYS A 57 2.00 5.03 -9.84
C LYS A 57 2.69 3.99 -8.96
N VAL A 58 3.09 2.85 -9.53
CA VAL A 58 3.76 1.78 -8.79
C VAL A 58 5.11 2.26 -8.23
N GLU A 59 5.89 3.00 -9.02
CA GLU A 59 7.18 3.56 -8.59
C GLU A 59 7.02 4.55 -7.41
N ARG A 60 5.95 5.35 -7.40
CA ARG A 60 5.66 6.29 -6.30
C ARG A 60 5.10 5.62 -5.06
N TYR A 61 4.26 4.60 -5.21
CA TYR A 61 3.68 3.89 -4.06
C TYR A 61 4.68 2.99 -3.33
N LYS A 62 5.63 2.36 -4.03
CA LYS A 62 6.62 1.46 -3.41
C LYS A 62 7.36 2.07 -2.22
N PRO A 63 8.01 3.24 -2.32
CA PRO A 63 8.71 3.84 -1.19
C PRO A 63 7.75 4.28 -0.07
N VAL A 64 6.53 4.72 -0.39
CA VAL A 64 5.49 5.08 0.59
C VAL A 64 5.09 3.86 1.41
N ILE A 65 4.78 2.75 0.74
CA ILE A 65 4.42 1.48 1.38
C ILE A 65 5.59 0.94 2.21
N LYS A 66 6.83 1.09 1.73
CA LYS A 66 8.01 0.70 2.48
C LYS A 66 8.12 1.45 3.81
N ASN A 67 7.89 2.76 3.83
CA ASN A 67 7.88 3.54 5.06
C ASN A 67 6.72 3.15 5.99
N LEU A 68 5.51 2.92 5.44
CA LEU A 68 4.36 2.42 6.22
C LEU A 68 4.65 1.07 6.88
N LYS A 69 5.36 0.16 6.20
CA LYS A 69 5.81 -1.10 6.78
C LYS A 69 6.80 -0.90 7.92
N ILE A 70 7.74 0.06 7.80
CA ILE A 70 8.68 0.39 8.87
C ILE A 70 7.91 0.92 10.10
N ILE A 71 6.96 1.84 9.90
CA ILE A 71 6.14 2.39 10.97
C ILE A 71 5.31 1.29 11.63
N ARG A 72 4.68 0.42 10.85
CA ARG A 72 3.93 -0.73 11.36
C ARG A 72 4.78 -1.60 12.27
N ASP A 73 5.96 -2.01 11.76
CA ASP A 73 6.85 -2.91 12.49
C ASP A 73 7.36 -2.23 13.79
N ALA A 74 7.63 -0.92 13.74
CA ALA A 74 8.02 -0.14 14.93
C ALA A 74 6.87 -0.05 15.95
N GLN A 75 5.64 0.19 15.50
CA GLN A 75 4.45 0.21 16.37
C GLN A 75 4.19 -1.16 16.98
N MET A 76 4.35 -2.24 16.22
CA MET A 76 4.20 -3.60 16.76
C MET A 76 5.24 -3.90 17.84
N LYS A 77 6.50 -3.49 17.64
CA LYS A 77 7.53 -3.63 18.68
C LYS A 77 7.29 -2.73 19.89
N PHE A 78 6.76 -1.54 19.66
CA PHE A 78 6.36 -0.64 20.75
C PHE A 78 5.22 -1.25 21.59
N TYR A 79 4.23 -1.84 20.93
CA TYR A 79 3.12 -2.54 21.58
C TYR A 79 3.60 -3.76 22.38
N GLU A 80 4.56 -4.53 21.85
CA GLU A 80 5.11 -5.72 22.52
C GLU A 80 5.75 -5.37 23.88
N VAL A 81 6.35 -4.18 24.00
CA VAL A 81 7.01 -3.72 25.24
C VAL A 81 6.04 -2.95 26.16
N ASN A 82 5.20 -2.09 25.58
CA ASN A 82 4.41 -1.13 26.35
C ASN A 82 2.91 -1.50 26.47
N GLY A 83 2.45 -2.52 25.74
CA GLY A 83 1.03 -2.93 25.74
C GLY A 83 0.06 -1.97 25.04
N ASN A 84 0.58 -0.91 24.41
CA ASN A 84 -0.20 0.08 23.68
C ASN A 84 0.57 0.63 22.47
N TYR A 85 -0.12 1.34 21.58
CA TYR A 85 0.50 2.05 20.46
C TYR A 85 0.73 3.52 20.82
N THR A 86 1.65 4.19 20.11
CA THR A 86 1.92 5.62 20.33
C THR A 86 1.60 6.44 19.09
N LYS A 87 1.05 7.65 19.30
CA LYS A 87 0.90 8.67 18.25
C LYS A 87 2.10 9.62 18.19
N ASP A 88 2.98 9.56 19.19
CA ASP A 88 4.16 10.41 19.26
C ASP A 88 5.26 9.84 18.36
N LYS A 89 5.56 10.59 17.28
CA LYS A 89 6.53 10.23 16.25
C LYS A 89 7.95 10.15 16.79
N ASP A 90 8.33 11.12 17.61
CA ASP A 90 9.68 11.21 18.18
C ASP A 90 9.90 10.15 19.25
N ALA A 91 8.86 9.89 20.06
CA ALA A 91 8.90 8.79 21.03
C ALA A 91 9.09 7.43 20.35
N LEU A 92 8.45 7.20 19.20
CA LEU A 92 8.63 5.94 18.46
C LEU A 92 10.04 5.80 17.88
N ILE A 93 10.61 6.87 17.31
CA ILE A 93 12.00 6.84 16.81
C ILE A 93 12.98 6.57 17.96
N LYS A 94 12.82 7.28 19.08
CA LYS A 94 13.65 7.09 20.27
C LYS A 94 13.54 5.68 20.83
N PHE A 95 12.34 5.10 20.83
CA PHE A 95 12.10 3.72 21.22
C PHE A 95 12.90 2.75 20.35
N VAL A 96 12.89 2.89 19.03
CA VAL A 96 13.67 2.05 18.12
C VAL A 96 15.16 2.14 18.42
N ASP A 97 15.67 3.34 18.76
CA ASP A 97 17.09 3.57 19.07
C ASP A 97 17.53 2.98 20.41
N THR A 98 16.65 2.96 21.42
CA THR A 98 17.07 2.74 22.82
C THR A 98 16.44 1.53 23.51
N ALA A 99 15.31 1.03 22.99
CA ALA A 99 14.58 -0.03 23.66
C ALA A 99 15.19 -1.42 23.45
N GLN A 100 14.89 -2.30 24.41
CA GLN A 100 15.26 -3.70 24.39
C GLN A 100 14.00 -4.58 24.51
N LEU A 101 13.98 -5.66 23.74
CA LEU A 101 12.95 -6.70 23.81
C LEU A 101 13.44 -7.80 24.73
N ALA A 102 12.56 -8.24 25.64
CA ALA A 102 12.82 -9.41 26.46
C ALA A 102 12.66 -10.69 25.59
N ILE A 103 13.71 -11.48 25.53
CA ILE A 103 13.67 -12.81 24.94
C ILE A 103 13.13 -13.76 26.02
N THR A 104 11.97 -14.36 25.77
CA THR A 104 11.34 -15.25 26.73
C THR A 104 11.33 -16.68 26.23
N GLU A 105 11.58 -17.63 27.16
CA GLU A 105 11.42 -19.06 26.91
C GLU A 105 10.20 -19.56 27.72
N THR A 106 9.27 -20.20 27.03
CA THR A 106 8.10 -20.82 27.67
C THR A 106 8.30 -22.30 27.80
N LYS A 107 8.34 -22.79 29.07
CA LYS A 107 8.43 -24.22 29.41
C LYS A 107 7.13 -24.69 30.04
N THR A 108 6.72 -25.90 29.67
CA THR A 108 5.63 -26.58 30.36
C THR A 108 6.24 -27.39 31.50
N ILE A 109 5.87 -27.06 32.73
CA ILE A 109 6.23 -27.83 33.94
C ILE A 109 5.00 -28.58 34.45
N VAL A 110 5.24 -29.77 34.94
CA VAL A 110 4.19 -30.57 35.58
C VAL A 110 4.29 -30.36 37.09
N GLU A 111 3.27 -29.74 37.67
CA GLU A 111 3.18 -29.48 39.09
C GLU A 111 2.18 -30.46 39.72
N LYS A 112 2.60 -31.15 40.80
CA LYS A 112 1.71 -32.06 41.52
C LYS A 112 0.88 -31.29 42.51
N VAL A 113 -0.41 -31.22 42.26
CA VAL A 113 -1.38 -30.52 43.11
C VAL A 113 -2.20 -31.51 43.90
N ASN A 114 -2.18 -31.36 45.24
CA ASN A 114 -3.04 -32.17 46.12
C ASN A 114 -4.43 -31.52 46.22
N ARG A 115 -5.46 -32.21 45.75
CA ARG A 115 -6.86 -31.76 45.80
C ARG A 115 -7.61 -32.16 47.06
N GLY A 116 -6.92 -32.71 48.05
CA GLY A 116 -7.53 -33.21 49.30
C GLY A 116 -7.86 -34.71 49.21
N GLY A 117 -8.03 -35.36 50.37
CA GLY A 117 -8.32 -36.80 50.41
C GLY A 117 -7.23 -37.75 49.92
N GLY A 118 -5.98 -37.27 49.77
CA GLY A 118 -4.85 -38.06 49.27
C GLY A 118 -4.78 -38.14 47.76
N ILE A 119 -5.63 -37.41 47.02
CA ILE A 119 -5.61 -37.38 45.53
C ILE A 119 -4.61 -36.36 45.04
N ILE A 120 -3.53 -36.83 44.42
CA ILE A 120 -2.51 -36.01 43.76
C ILE A 120 -2.78 -36.08 42.25
N ILE A 121 -2.94 -34.90 41.63
CA ILE A 121 -3.08 -34.76 40.17
C ILE A 121 -1.89 -33.99 39.60
N ASP A 122 -1.44 -34.41 38.45
CA ASP A 122 -0.45 -33.69 37.68
C ASP A 122 -1.14 -32.59 36.88
N VAL A 123 -0.74 -31.32 37.14
CA VAL A 123 -1.27 -30.15 36.42
C VAL A 123 -0.15 -29.55 35.59
N GLU A 124 -0.36 -29.49 34.30
CA GLU A 124 0.57 -28.79 33.41
C GLU A 124 0.44 -27.28 33.58
N LYS A 125 1.54 -26.63 33.89
CA LYS A 125 1.65 -25.19 34.04
C LYS A 125 2.69 -24.65 33.07
N ARG A 126 2.30 -23.66 32.26
CA ARG A 126 3.25 -22.95 31.42
C ARG A 126 3.93 -21.86 32.24
N VAL A 127 5.25 -21.90 32.29
CA VAL A 127 6.09 -20.89 32.94
C VAL A 127 6.92 -20.23 31.85
N THR A 128 6.89 -18.90 31.84
CA THR A 128 7.66 -18.09 30.87
C THR A 128 8.75 -17.37 31.65
N ASP A 129 10.00 -17.68 31.30
CA ASP A 129 11.19 -17.05 31.88
C ASP A 129 11.87 -16.15 30.87
N THR A 130 12.41 -15.00 31.33
CA THR A 130 13.22 -14.13 30.49
C THR A 130 14.64 -14.65 30.47
N ILE A 131 15.14 -15.06 29.29
CA ILE A 131 16.47 -15.62 29.10
C ILE A 131 17.50 -14.60 28.58
N GLY A 132 17.05 -13.42 28.14
CA GLY A 132 17.93 -12.35 27.65
C GLY A 132 17.17 -11.13 27.16
N TYR A 133 17.94 -10.16 26.67
CA TYR A 133 17.42 -8.94 26.06
C TYR A 133 18.10 -8.71 24.71
N GLU A 134 17.32 -8.24 23.74
CA GLU A 134 17.79 -7.92 22.41
C GLU A 134 17.40 -6.48 22.05
N PRO A 135 18.33 -5.64 21.50
CA PRO A 135 18.01 -4.29 21.11
C PRO A 135 17.01 -4.26 19.94
N VAL A 136 15.99 -3.43 20.05
CA VAL A 136 14.98 -3.23 18.97
C VAL A 136 15.65 -2.77 17.69
N LEU A 137 16.71 -1.98 17.78
CA LEU A 137 17.46 -1.44 16.65
C LEU A 137 17.91 -2.53 15.66
N LYS A 138 18.23 -3.74 16.14
CA LYS A 138 18.64 -4.88 15.29
C LYS A 138 17.63 -5.19 14.17
N TYR A 139 16.32 -5.00 14.42
CA TYR A 139 15.26 -5.23 13.43
C TYR A 139 15.16 -4.14 12.38
N PHE A 140 15.86 -3.00 12.58
CA PHE A 140 15.77 -1.80 11.75
C PHE A 140 17.14 -1.37 11.16
N GLU A 141 18.23 -2.10 11.36
CA GLU A 141 19.60 -1.74 10.93
C GLU A 141 19.70 -1.41 9.44
N ASN A 142 18.97 -2.13 8.59
CA ASN A 142 18.96 -1.94 7.14
C ASN A 142 17.77 -1.11 6.62
N ARG A 143 17.07 -0.40 7.52
CA ARG A 143 15.87 0.37 7.20
C ARG A 143 16.06 1.83 7.62
N ASN A 144 15.57 2.77 6.79
CA ASN A 144 15.65 4.19 7.12
C ASN A 144 14.49 4.58 8.08
N TYR A 145 14.54 4.12 9.33
CA TYR A 145 13.49 4.39 10.33
C TYR A 145 13.50 5.85 10.83
N LYS A 146 14.63 6.57 10.73
CA LYS A 146 14.72 7.97 11.19
C LYS A 146 13.87 8.92 10.35
N SER A 147 13.72 8.64 9.06
CA SER A 147 12.85 9.40 8.16
C SER A 147 11.56 8.64 7.79
N MET A 148 11.16 7.64 8.58
CA MET A 148 9.98 6.82 8.28
C MET A 148 8.68 7.61 8.22
N TRP A 149 8.62 8.75 8.92
CA TRP A 149 7.45 9.61 8.97
C TRP A 149 7.30 10.53 7.76
N ASP A 150 8.36 10.76 7.01
CA ASP A 150 8.28 11.60 5.82
C ASP A 150 7.67 10.81 4.66
N VAL A 151 6.72 11.43 3.94
CA VAL A 151 6.10 10.81 2.77
C VAL A 151 7.06 10.92 1.58
N PRO A 152 7.59 9.80 1.07
CA PRO A 152 8.55 9.84 -0.04
C PRO A 152 7.93 10.47 -1.30
N GLY A 153 8.68 11.39 -1.92
CA GLY A 153 8.24 12.08 -3.14
C GLY A 153 7.32 13.27 -2.92
N VAL A 154 6.93 13.57 -1.67
CA VAL A 154 6.06 14.71 -1.33
C VAL A 154 6.77 15.61 -0.33
N ALA A 155 7.27 16.75 -0.78
CA ALA A 155 8.06 17.65 0.06
C ALA A 155 7.24 18.18 1.25
N GLY A 156 7.81 18.09 2.46
CA GLY A 156 7.23 18.64 3.69
C GLY A 156 5.97 17.92 4.20
N LYS A 157 5.57 16.81 3.58
CA LYS A 157 4.45 15.98 4.05
C LYS A 157 4.93 14.84 4.93
N GLN A 158 4.19 14.61 6.00
CA GLN A 158 4.39 13.47 6.88
C GLN A 158 3.14 12.61 6.96
N PHE A 159 3.33 11.33 7.26
CA PHE A 159 2.21 10.43 7.56
C PHE A 159 1.41 10.92 8.77
N GLU A 160 0.10 10.81 8.67
CA GLU A 160 -0.83 11.02 9.76
C GLU A 160 -0.98 9.74 10.55
N ILE A 161 -0.99 9.85 11.87
CA ILE A 161 -1.20 8.72 12.77
C ILE A 161 -2.34 9.00 13.74
N GLU A 162 -3.19 8.02 13.90
CA GLU A 162 -4.27 7.97 14.88
C GLU A 162 -4.13 6.69 15.69
N VAL A 163 -4.46 6.76 16.99
CA VAL A 163 -4.43 5.61 17.91
C VAL A 163 -5.80 5.51 18.56
N GLY A 164 -6.31 4.31 18.66
CA GLY A 164 -7.62 4.04 19.23
C GLY A 164 -7.67 2.71 19.96
N THR A 165 -8.87 2.29 20.27
CA THR A 165 -9.15 0.98 20.87
C THR A 165 -10.41 0.40 20.25
N VAL A 166 -10.42 -0.92 20.03
CA VAL A 166 -11.58 -1.67 19.53
C VAL A 166 -11.99 -2.72 20.53
N GLU A 167 -13.27 -2.78 20.83
CA GLU A 167 -13.83 -3.87 21.64
C GLU A 167 -14.09 -5.09 20.74
N LYS A 168 -13.25 -6.11 20.86
CA LYS A 168 -13.32 -7.33 20.05
C LYS A 168 -14.43 -8.30 20.49
N VAL A 169 -14.59 -8.42 21.78
CA VAL A 169 -15.69 -9.14 22.48
C VAL A 169 -16.01 -8.39 23.76
N VAL A 170 -17.19 -8.60 24.29
CA VAL A 170 -17.66 -7.91 25.49
C VAL A 170 -16.59 -7.94 26.60
N GLY A 171 -16.08 -6.75 26.95
CA GLY A 171 -15.06 -6.54 27.98
C GLY A 171 -13.60 -6.71 27.53
N LEU A 172 -13.33 -7.08 26.25
CA LEU A 172 -11.96 -7.16 25.71
C LEU A 172 -11.66 -5.97 24.79
N VAL A 173 -11.08 -4.93 25.36
CA VAL A 173 -10.62 -3.74 24.63
C VAL A 173 -9.19 -3.95 24.16
N VAL A 174 -8.96 -3.84 22.85
CA VAL A 174 -7.65 -4.02 22.21
C VAL A 174 -7.21 -2.69 21.62
N PRO A 175 -5.98 -2.21 21.90
CA PRO A 175 -5.43 -1.02 21.25
C PRO A 175 -5.28 -1.23 19.76
N THR A 176 -5.49 -0.17 18.99
CA THR A 176 -5.34 -0.14 17.54
C THR A 176 -4.62 1.13 17.11
N PHE A 177 -4.04 1.12 15.92
CA PHE A 177 -3.46 2.29 15.30
C PHE A 177 -3.85 2.37 13.84
N TYR A 178 -3.80 3.56 13.27
CA TYR A 178 -4.06 3.82 11.87
C TYR A 178 -3.10 4.88 11.35
N VAL A 179 -2.29 4.53 10.36
CA VAL A 179 -1.35 5.45 9.71
C VAL A 179 -1.73 5.58 8.26
N LYS A 180 -1.84 6.82 7.78
CA LYS A 180 -2.35 7.11 6.43
C LYS A 180 -1.63 8.26 5.76
N THR A 181 -1.71 8.29 4.43
CA THR A 181 -1.38 9.45 3.59
C THR A 181 -2.29 9.48 2.36
N ALA A 182 -2.63 10.67 1.87
CA ALA A 182 -3.54 10.81 0.75
C ALA A 182 -2.89 10.38 -0.57
N LYS A 183 -3.58 9.55 -1.36
CA LYS A 183 -3.15 9.16 -2.71
C LYS A 183 -2.96 10.37 -3.62
N LYS A 184 -3.83 11.39 -3.48
CA LYS A 184 -3.78 12.60 -4.27
C LYS A 184 -2.44 13.32 -4.15
N ASP A 185 -1.85 13.35 -2.94
CA ASP A 185 -0.56 13.99 -2.69
C ASP A 185 0.59 13.21 -3.34
N ILE A 186 0.54 11.87 -3.27
CA ILE A 186 1.56 10.99 -3.86
C ILE A 186 1.53 11.06 -5.40
N LEU A 187 0.32 11.18 -5.98
CA LEU A 187 0.10 11.18 -7.42
C LEU A 187 0.05 12.59 -8.03
N ASP A 188 0.43 13.61 -7.25
CA ASP A 188 0.44 14.98 -7.73
C ASP A 188 1.32 15.14 -8.98
N GLY A 189 0.84 15.96 -9.93
CA GLY A 189 1.51 16.17 -11.23
C GLY A 189 1.26 15.06 -12.28
N LEU A 190 0.51 14.00 -11.97
CA LEU A 190 0.06 13.01 -12.95
C LEU A 190 -1.27 13.44 -13.59
N SER A 191 -1.70 12.70 -14.64
CA SER A 191 -2.95 12.96 -15.35
C SER A 191 -4.17 13.00 -14.41
N PRO A 192 -4.87 14.14 -14.29
CA PRO A 192 -5.96 14.29 -13.32
C PRO A 192 -7.11 13.30 -13.50
N SER A 193 -7.38 12.92 -14.75
CA SER A 193 -8.43 11.93 -15.09
C SER A 193 -8.10 10.55 -14.56
N LEU A 194 -6.83 10.13 -14.71
CA LEU A 194 -6.35 8.83 -14.24
C LEU A 194 -6.17 8.81 -12.71
N VAL A 195 -5.76 9.94 -12.10
CA VAL A 195 -5.73 10.09 -10.65
C VAL A 195 -7.14 9.95 -10.07
N LYS A 196 -8.15 10.57 -10.70
CA LYS A 196 -9.55 10.43 -10.26
C LYS A 196 -10.01 8.96 -10.32
N GLN A 197 -9.71 8.25 -11.40
CA GLN A 197 -10.03 6.82 -11.53
C GLN A 197 -9.33 5.97 -10.45
N GLU A 198 -8.08 6.30 -10.12
CA GLU A 198 -7.35 5.63 -9.04
C GLU A 198 -7.95 5.90 -7.65
N LEU A 199 -8.52 7.08 -7.41
CA LEU A 199 -9.21 7.40 -6.16
C LEU A 199 -10.54 6.65 -6.03
N GLU A 200 -11.24 6.39 -7.14
CA GLU A 200 -12.49 5.62 -7.17
C GLU A 200 -12.25 4.12 -6.88
N ALA A 201 -11.01 3.63 -7.07
CA ALA A 201 -10.55 2.28 -6.72
C ALA A 201 -11.50 1.15 -7.20
N ILE A 202 -11.83 1.15 -8.48
CA ILE A 202 -12.79 0.22 -9.10
C ILE A 202 -12.16 -1.17 -9.32
N GLU A 203 -10.85 -1.22 -9.58
CA GLU A 203 -10.15 -2.46 -9.91
C GLU A 203 -9.61 -3.18 -8.65
N ALA A 204 -9.55 -4.51 -8.70
CA ALA A 204 -9.09 -5.33 -7.58
C ALA A 204 -7.61 -5.12 -7.20
N ASP A 205 -6.78 -4.73 -8.19
CA ASP A 205 -5.34 -4.49 -8.00
C ASP A 205 -5.01 -3.06 -7.54
N GLN A 206 -6.03 -2.24 -7.29
CA GLN A 206 -5.86 -0.88 -6.78
C GLN A 206 -5.87 -0.86 -5.24
N ILE A 207 -5.18 0.11 -4.68
CA ILE A 207 -5.26 0.42 -3.26
C ILE A 207 -6.67 0.96 -2.98
N LYS A 208 -7.41 0.38 -2.05
CA LYS A 208 -8.79 0.77 -1.75
C LYS A 208 -8.85 2.12 -1.03
N GLY A 209 -9.86 2.92 -1.38
CA GLY A 209 -10.12 4.22 -0.74
C GLY A 209 -9.19 5.35 -1.22
N GLU A 210 -9.30 6.50 -0.57
CA GLU A 210 -8.57 7.74 -0.92
C GLU A 210 -7.15 7.80 -0.33
N PHE A 211 -6.83 6.92 0.61
CA PHE A 211 -5.58 6.91 1.36
C PHE A 211 -4.79 5.63 1.08
N VAL A 212 -3.46 5.73 1.16
CA VAL A 212 -2.58 4.59 1.38
C VAL A 212 -2.38 4.49 2.88
N SER A 213 -2.70 3.34 3.48
CA SER A 213 -2.77 3.22 4.93
C SER A 213 -2.34 1.86 5.46
N VAL A 214 -2.02 1.82 6.74
CA VAL A 214 -1.72 0.61 7.50
C VAL A 214 -2.39 0.68 8.88
N GLY A 215 -2.88 -0.46 9.34
CA GLY A 215 -3.69 -0.56 10.56
C GLY A 215 -5.16 -0.19 10.31
N SER A 216 -5.95 -0.19 11.39
CA SER A 216 -7.38 0.18 11.37
C SER A 216 -7.80 0.69 12.76
N LEU A 217 -8.78 1.59 12.79
CA LEU A 217 -9.45 2.02 14.04
C LEU A 217 -10.75 1.27 14.29
N ASP A 218 -11.27 0.59 13.28
CA ASP A 218 -12.54 -0.15 13.34
C ASP A 218 -12.34 -1.64 13.61
N GLU A 219 -11.16 -2.16 13.25
CA GLU A 219 -10.81 -3.57 13.37
C GLU A 219 -9.43 -3.74 13.99
N VAL A 220 -9.22 -4.85 14.69
CA VAL A 220 -7.90 -5.24 15.20
C VAL A 220 -7.08 -5.78 14.04
N SER A 221 -6.48 -4.89 13.26
CA SER A 221 -5.66 -5.19 12.09
C SER A 221 -4.39 -4.35 12.07
N THR A 222 -3.30 -4.98 11.68
CA THR A 222 -2.00 -4.34 11.40
C THR A 222 -1.65 -4.40 9.91
N GLY A 223 -2.60 -4.87 9.09
CA GLY A 223 -2.44 -4.98 7.63
C GLY A 223 -2.47 -3.63 6.94
N GLY A 224 -1.89 -3.57 5.74
CA GLY A 224 -2.06 -2.43 4.85
C GLY A 224 -3.23 -2.62 3.88
N ASN A 225 -3.73 -1.53 3.31
CA ASN A 225 -4.82 -1.56 2.34
C ASN A 225 -4.35 -1.76 0.89
N TRP A 226 -3.08 -2.09 0.69
CA TRP A 226 -2.48 -2.33 -0.63
C TRP A 226 -2.56 -3.80 -1.05
N PRO A 227 -2.55 -4.07 -2.37
CA PRO A 227 -2.53 -5.43 -2.90
C PRO A 227 -1.22 -6.16 -2.56
N PRO A 228 -1.25 -7.50 -2.47
CA PRO A 228 -0.07 -8.33 -2.17
C PRO A 228 1.08 -8.19 -3.17
N SER A 229 0.83 -7.63 -4.36
CA SER A 229 1.86 -7.34 -5.36
C SER A 229 2.96 -6.41 -4.85
N TYR A 230 2.63 -5.51 -3.89
CA TYR A 230 3.58 -4.61 -3.25
C TYR A 230 4.41 -5.28 -2.14
N ASP A 231 4.05 -6.48 -1.71
CA ASP A 231 4.77 -7.23 -0.69
C ASP A 231 5.84 -8.17 -1.27
N LYS A 232 5.71 -8.55 -2.56
CA LYS A 232 6.60 -9.51 -3.23
C LYS A 232 8.06 -9.03 -3.39
N GLY A 233 8.35 -7.75 -3.16
CA GLY A 233 9.71 -7.20 -3.26
C GLY A 233 10.54 -7.27 -1.97
N ASP A 234 9.90 -7.57 -0.82
CA ASP A 234 10.52 -7.53 0.50
C ASP A 234 10.85 -8.92 1.07
N ALA A 235 10.64 -9.98 0.29
CA ALA A 235 11.11 -11.32 0.66
C ALA A 235 12.64 -11.27 0.77
N VAL A 236 13.12 -11.07 2.00
CA VAL A 236 14.52 -11.28 2.36
C VAL A 236 14.88 -12.68 1.90
N LYS A 237 15.85 -12.79 1.00
CA LYS A 237 16.51 -14.07 0.73
C LYS A 237 17.14 -14.50 2.06
N THR A 238 16.42 -15.32 2.79
CA THR A 238 17.03 -16.15 3.84
C THR A 238 17.81 -17.24 3.11
N GLU A 239 19.09 -17.00 2.91
CA GLU A 239 20.09 -18.06 2.73
C GLU A 239 20.55 -18.53 4.10
#